data_943621dc50a3922c79bc35c59e6590c6
#
_entry.id   943621dc50a3922c79bc35c59e6590c6
#
_cell.length_a   1.000
_cell.length_b   1.000
_cell.length_c   1.000
_cell.angle_alpha   90.00
_cell.angle_beta   90.00
_cell.angle_gamma   90.00
#
_symmetry.space_group_name_H-M   'P 1'
#
loop_
_entity.id
_entity.type
_entity.pdbx_description
1 polymer ?
#
loop_
_entity_poly.entity_id
_entity_poly.type
_entity_poly.pdbx_seq_one_letter_code
_entity_poly.pdbx_strand_id
1 'polypeptide(L)'
;MVVLMMASCENDIKRVKELQEKKLGVDQGTKIESFLSHAGKMRAKLTAPLMLRYQFDSAKIEFPKTLHVDFYDSTLQVESQLFAKYGRYLENSNKIFLRDSVIIFNIRKDTLWCNELYWDQDKEQFYTDKPVVMRQHDPQQKIFAKDGMLSDQNFKNVTFKSVGKIYNGFESFINVKDSSY
;
A
#
# COMPACT_ATOMS: atom_id res chain seq x y z
N MET A 1 37.09 -57.79 -20.46
CA MET A 1 36.44 -57.51 -19.18
C MET A 1 36.25 -56.00 -19.09
N VAL A 2 35.05 -55.53 -19.41
CA VAL A 2 34.72 -54.08 -19.45
C VAL A 2 34.03 -53.76 -18.13
N VAL A 3 34.67 -52.94 -17.28
CA VAL A 3 34.09 -52.45 -16.02
C VAL A 3 33.31 -51.16 -16.33
N LEU A 4 31.97 -51.24 -16.31
CA LEU A 4 31.09 -50.05 -16.36
C LEU A 4 31.14 -49.33 -15.02
N MET A 5 31.74 -48.13 -14.94
CA MET A 5 31.65 -47.24 -13.82
C MET A 5 30.29 -46.54 -13.86
N MET A 6 29.37 -46.94 -13.01
CA MET A 6 28.10 -46.23 -12.75
C MET A 6 28.43 -45.00 -11.89
N ALA A 7 28.50 -43.81 -12.49
CA ALA A 7 28.54 -42.57 -11.77
C ALA A 7 27.10 -42.27 -11.24
N SER A 8 26.87 -42.61 -9.98
CA SER A 8 25.63 -42.20 -9.25
C SER A 8 25.71 -40.70 -8.97
N CYS A 9 24.80 -39.92 -9.56
CA CYS A 9 24.60 -38.52 -9.15
C CYS A 9 23.91 -38.54 -7.74
N GLU A 10 24.68 -38.27 -6.71
CA GLU A 10 24.11 -37.98 -5.40
C GLU A 10 23.41 -36.64 -5.45
N ASN A 11 22.09 -36.66 -5.36
CA ASN A 11 21.32 -35.45 -5.13
C ASN A 11 21.68 -34.88 -3.75
N ASP A 12 22.10 -33.62 -3.71
CA ASP A 12 22.42 -32.92 -2.49
C ASP A 12 21.17 -32.78 -1.60
N ILE A 13 21.08 -33.68 -0.60
CA ILE A 13 19.96 -33.77 0.35
C ILE A 13 19.74 -32.43 1.10
N LYS A 14 20.79 -31.61 1.27
CA LYS A 14 20.66 -30.27 1.84
C LYS A 14 19.84 -29.36 0.93
N ARG A 15 20.07 -29.41 -0.37
CA ARG A 15 19.33 -28.61 -1.36
C ARG A 15 17.88 -29.05 -1.49
N VAL A 16 17.61 -30.35 -1.33
CA VAL A 16 16.23 -30.87 -1.29
C VAL A 16 15.52 -30.45 -0.02
N LYS A 17 16.20 -30.45 1.13
CA LYS A 17 15.62 -29.95 2.42
C LYS A 17 15.38 -28.43 2.38
N GLU A 18 16.30 -27.65 1.84
CA GLU A 18 16.10 -26.20 1.65
C GLU A 18 14.91 -25.87 0.73
N LEU A 19 14.66 -26.72 -0.27
CA LEU A 19 13.49 -26.61 -1.14
C LEU A 19 12.18 -27.05 -0.44
N GLN A 20 12.26 -27.99 0.50
CA GLN A 20 11.11 -28.42 1.33
C GLN A 20 10.79 -27.44 2.47
N GLU A 21 11.78 -26.70 2.98
CA GLU A 21 11.58 -25.64 3.98
C GLU A 21 11.03 -24.33 3.35
N LYS A 22 11.05 -24.18 2.03
CA LYS A 22 10.23 -23.17 1.36
C LYS A 22 8.79 -23.48 1.75
N LYS A 23 8.19 -22.63 2.61
CA LYS A 23 6.77 -22.73 3.00
C LYS A 23 5.94 -22.98 1.75
N LEU A 24 5.50 -24.23 1.59
CA LEU A 24 4.66 -24.66 0.48
C LEU A 24 3.49 -23.66 0.35
N GLY A 25 3.40 -22.99 -0.78
CA GLY A 25 2.31 -22.07 -1.08
C GLY A 25 2.55 -20.58 -0.81
N VAL A 26 3.79 -20.15 -0.54
CA VAL A 26 4.13 -18.73 -0.45
C VAL A 26 5.24 -18.40 -1.45
N ASP A 27 4.89 -17.65 -2.50
CA ASP A 27 5.87 -17.10 -3.42
C ASP A 27 6.43 -15.78 -2.87
N GLN A 28 7.72 -15.59 -3.03
CA GLN A 28 8.41 -14.37 -2.60
C GLN A 28 8.99 -13.64 -3.81
N GLY A 29 8.71 -12.34 -3.89
CA GLY A 29 9.32 -11.43 -4.85
C GLY A 29 10.06 -10.30 -4.14
N THR A 30 11.18 -9.87 -4.71
CA THR A 30 11.97 -8.73 -4.21
C THR A 30 12.08 -7.65 -5.27
N LYS A 31 12.18 -6.37 -4.84
CA LYS A 31 12.26 -5.20 -5.74
C LYS A 31 11.10 -5.18 -6.74
N ILE A 32 9.89 -5.26 -6.21
CA ILE A 32 8.68 -5.35 -7.02
C ILE A 32 8.36 -4.02 -7.66
N GLU A 33 8.01 -4.08 -8.94
CA GLU A 33 7.28 -3.05 -9.66
C GLU A 33 6.02 -3.70 -10.25
N SER A 34 4.87 -3.15 -9.95
CA SER A 34 3.57 -3.61 -10.45
C SER A 34 2.79 -2.45 -11.04
N PHE A 35 2.25 -2.64 -12.23
CA PHE A 35 1.44 -1.65 -12.92
C PHE A 35 -0.01 -2.05 -12.86
N LEU A 36 -0.85 -1.15 -12.36
CA LEU A 36 -2.30 -1.34 -12.31
C LEU A 36 -2.94 -0.55 -13.44
N SER A 37 -3.75 -1.24 -14.22
CA SER A 37 -4.50 -0.63 -15.32
C SER A 37 -5.99 -0.86 -15.13
N HIS A 38 -6.79 0.13 -15.53
CA HIS A 38 -8.24 0.02 -15.59
C HIS A 38 -8.71 0.45 -16.99
N ALA A 39 -9.54 -0.36 -17.62
CA ALA A 39 -10.03 -0.14 -19.01
C ALA A 39 -8.89 0.15 -20.01
N GLY A 40 -7.76 -0.59 -19.91
CA GLY A 40 -6.60 -0.45 -20.80
C GLY A 40 -5.75 0.80 -20.57
N LYS A 41 -6.03 1.61 -19.54
CA LYS A 41 -5.23 2.79 -19.17
C LYS A 41 -4.47 2.51 -17.88
N MET A 42 -3.18 2.85 -17.86
CA MET A 42 -2.38 2.78 -16.64
C MET A 42 -2.93 3.78 -15.61
N ARG A 43 -3.16 3.29 -14.40
CA ARG A 43 -3.74 4.07 -13.30
C ARG A 43 -2.80 4.23 -12.13
N ALA A 44 -1.99 3.21 -11.86
CA ALA A 44 -1.05 3.27 -10.77
C ALA A 44 0.18 2.41 -11.03
N LYS A 45 1.29 2.77 -10.38
CA LYS A 45 2.52 2.00 -10.27
C LYS A 45 2.81 1.76 -8.80
N LEU A 46 2.83 0.50 -8.40
CA LEU A 46 3.21 0.09 -7.05
C LEU A 46 4.66 -0.37 -7.05
N THR A 47 5.44 0.08 -6.09
CA THR A 47 6.80 -0.39 -5.83
C THR A 47 6.93 -0.87 -4.40
N ALA A 48 7.62 -1.99 -4.19
CA ALA A 48 7.88 -2.54 -2.86
C ALA A 48 9.18 -3.35 -2.82
N PRO A 49 9.94 -3.30 -1.73
CA PRO A 49 11.17 -4.08 -1.60
C PRO A 49 10.92 -5.59 -1.45
N LEU A 50 9.75 -5.97 -0.93
CA LEU A 50 9.37 -7.36 -0.69
C LEU A 50 7.87 -7.57 -0.89
N MET A 51 7.53 -8.67 -1.58
CA MET A 51 6.17 -9.17 -1.78
C MET A 51 6.11 -10.63 -1.38
N LEU A 52 5.06 -11.01 -0.67
CA LEU A 52 4.71 -12.39 -0.34
C LEU A 52 3.34 -12.70 -0.93
N ARG A 53 3.26 -13.69 -1.82
CA ARG A 53 2.02 -14.16 -2.41
C ARG A 53 1.64 -15.51 -1.82
N TYR A 54 0.48 -15.59 -1.20
CA TYR A 54 -0.09 -16.78 -0.59
C TYR A 54 -1.08 -17.40 -1.56
N GLN A 55 -0.87 -18.69 -1.89
CA GLN A 55 -1.69 -19.43 -2.88
C GLN A 55 -2.82 -20.24 -2.26
N PHE A 56 -2.74 -20.54 -0.95
CA PHE A 56 -3.69 -21.39 -0.24
C PHE A 56 -4.46 -20.61 0.82
N ASP A 57 -5.62 -21.12 1.25
CA ASP A 57 -6.54 -20.64 2.28
C ASP A 57 -7.25 -19.30 2.01
N SER A 58 -6.59 -18.32 1.51
CA SER A 58 -7.15 -17.03 1.07
C SER A 58 -6.11 -16.38 0.20
N ALA A 59 -6.31 -16.42 -1.12
CA ALA A 59 -5.41 -15.81 -2.09
C ALA A 59 -5.17 -14.33 -1.72
N LYS A 60 -4.00 -14.02 -1.24
CA LYS A 60 -3.60 -12.68 -0.80
C LYS A 60 -2.16 -12.39 -1.16
N ILE A 61 -1.88 -11.12 -1.37
CA ILE A 61 -0.53 -10.60 -1.54
C ILE A 61 -0.24 -9.66 -0.38
N GLU A 62 0.90 -9.84 0.28
CA GLU A 62 1.36 -8.95 1.35
C GLU A 62 2.65 -8.23 0.96
N PHE A 63 2.74 -6.98 1.38
CA PHE A 63 3.92 -6.13 1.31
C PHE A 63 4.37 -5.82 2.74
N PRO A 64 5.17 -6.70 3.37
CA PRO A 64 5.48 -6.60 4.80
C PRO A 64 6.56 -5.55 5.14
N LYS A 65 7.21 -5.01 4.11
CA LYS A 65 8.19 -3.93 4.25
C LYS A 65 7.75 -2.81 3.36
N THR A 66 7.47 -1.69 3.75
CA THR A 66 7.07 -0.50 3.00
C THR A 66 6.51 -0.75 1.57
N LEU A 67 5.62 0.07 1.13
CA LEU A 67 5.21 0.14 -0.27
C LEU A 67 5.00 1.61 -0.64
N HIS A 68 5.16 1.87 -1.92
CA HIS A 68 4.92 3.17 -2.54
C HIS A 68 4.04 2.98 -3.76
N VAL A 69 3.08 3.87 -3.97
CA VAL A 69 2.20 3.86 -5.15
C VAL A 69 2.15 5.25 -5.74
N ASP A 70 2.47 5.34 -7.02
CA ASP A 70 2.22 6.52 -7.85
C ASP A 70 0.88 6.34 -8.57
N PHE A 71 -0.05 7.28 -8.41
CA PHE A 71 -1.30 7.32 -9.17
C PHE A 71 -1.18 8.32 -10.32
N TYR A 72 -1.67 7.92 -11.48
CA TYR A 72 -1.53 8.69 -12.71
C TYR A 72 -2.88 9.24 -13.19
N ASP A 73 -2.84 10.42 -13.71
CA ASP A 73 -3.95 11.02 -14.46
C ASP A 73 -4.07 10.43 -15.89
N SER A 74 -5.01 10.94 -16.66
CA SER A 74 -5.23 10.50 -18.04
C SER A 74 -4.07 10.82 -19.00
N THR A 75 -3.16 11.70 -18.61
CA THR A 75 -1.96 12.11 -19.38
C THR A 75 -0.69 11.40 -18.92
N LEU A 76 -0.82 10.42 -18.01
CA LEU A 76 0.27 9.69 -17.37
C LEU A 76 1.20 10.57 -16.50
N GLN A 77 0.67 11.69 -16.00
CA GLN A 77 1.36 12.47 -14.99
C GLN A 77 0.97 11.98 -13.59
N VAL A 78 1.93 12.00 -12.66
CA VAL A 78 1.66 11.62 -11.28
C VAL A 78 0.71 12.64 -10.66
N GLU A 79 -0.50 12.21 -10.29
CA GLU A 79 -1.54 13.04 -9.68
C GLU A 79 -1.53 12.95 -8.15
N SER A 80 -1.23 11.77 -7.62
CA SER A 80 -1.05 11.55 -6.18
C SER A 80 -0.08 10.41 -5.89
N GLN A 81 0.46 10.39 -4.69
CA GLN A 81 1.39 9.37 -4.22
C GLN A 81 0.98 8.86 -2.84
N LEU A 82 1.18 7.56 -2.62
CA LEU A 82 0.86 6.88 -1.37
C LEU A 82 2.07 6.15 -0.83
N PHE A 83 2.29 6.24 0.48
CA PHE A 83 3.28 5.47 1.21
C PHE A 83 2.59 4.75 2.38
N ALA A 84 3.02 3.52 2.66
CA ALA A 84 2.65 2.79 3.86
C ALA A 84 3.77 1.84 4.27
N LYS A 85 3.84 1.48 5.56
CA LYS A 85 4.81 0.50 6.05
C LYS A 85 4.36 -0.94 5.77
N TYR A 86 3.05 -1.16 5.62
CA TYR A 86 2.47 -2.47 5.35
C TYR A 86 1.29 -2.34 4.39
N GLY A 87 1.18 -3.29 3.47
CA GLY A 87 0.03 -3.44 2.59
C GLY A 87 -0.38 -4.90 2.43
N ARG A 88 -1.68 -5.14 2.23
CA ARG A 88 -2.24 -6.44 1.93
C ARG A 88 -3.33 -6.32 0.89
N TYR A 89 -3.14 -6.96 -0.24
CA TYR A 89 -4.14 -7.08 -1.29
C TYR A 89 -4.90 -8.40 -1.13
N LEU A 90 -6.23 -8.32 -1.13
CA LEU A 90 -7.14 -9.45 -1.10
C LEU A 90 -7.68 -9.67 -2.51
N GLU A 91 -7.18 -10.71 -3.20
CA GLU A 91 -7.51 -10.98 -4.60
C GLU A 91 -9.03 -11.15 -4.82
N ASN A 92 -9.74 -11.77 -3.87
CA ASN A 92 -11.17 -12.04 -3.99
C ASN A 92 -12.07 -10.80 -3.88
N SER A 93 -11.62 -9.71 -3.33
CA SER A 93 -12.41 -8.50 -3.09
C SER A 93 -11.88 -7.26 -3.79
N ASN A 94 -10.79 -7.40 -4.53
CA ASN A 94 -10.08 -6.31 -5.22
C ASN A 94 -9.79 -5.09 -4.33
N LYS A 95 -9.49 -5.37 -3.04
CA LYS A 95 -9.23 -4.36 -2.01
C LYS A 95 -7.82 -4.47 -1.47
N ILE A 96 -7.22 -3.32 -1.25
CA ILE A 96 -5.93 -3.20 -0.60
C ILE A 96 -6.15 -2.61 0.79
N PHE A 97 -5.70 -3.32 1.81
CA PHE A 97 -5.58 -2.82 3.16
C PHE A 97 -4.16 -2.29 3.39
N LEU A 98 -4.06 -1.07 3.89
CA LEU A 98 -2.82 -0.37 4.17
C LEU A 98 -2.78 -0.01 5.65
N ARG A 99 -1.63 -0.15 6.28
CA ARG A 99 -1.46 0.25 7.68
C ARG A 99 -0.04 0.69 8.00
N ASP A 100 0.06 1.27 9.20
CA ASP A 100 1.28 1.76 9.79
C ASP A 100 1.91 2.92 8.97
N SER A 101 1.66 4.12 9.45
CA SER A 101 2.16 5.37 8.84
C SER A 101 1.74 5.52 7.37
N VAL A 102 0.44 5.43 7.09
CA VAL A 102 -0.09 5.70 5.76
C VAL A 102 -0.06 7.21 5.52
N ILE A 103 0.59 7.59 4.42
CA ILE A 103 0.72 8.99 3.98
C ILE A 103 0.30 9.06 2.52
N ILE A 104 -0.57 10.02 2.20
CA ILE A 104 -0.93 10.31 0.82
C ILE A 104 -0.75 11.81 0.60
N PHE A 105 -0.17 12.18 -0.54
CA PHE A 105 -0.10 13.56 -0.96
C PHE A 105 -0.37 13.69 -2.46
N ASN A 106 -0.95 14.80 -2.86
CA ASN A 106 -1.33 15.08 -4.24
C ASN A 106 -0.57 16.28 -4.81
N ILE A 107 -0.72 16.49 -6.12
CA ILE A 107 -0.09 17.61 -6.83
C ILE A 107 -0.54 18.98 -6.32
N ARG A 108 -1.70 19.08 -5.62
CA ARG A 108 -2.18 20.31 -4.98
C ARG A 108 -1.48 20.58 -3.65
N LYS A 109 -0.52 19.72 -3.25
CA LYS A 109 0.21 19.76 -1.97
C LYS A 109 -0.66 19.47 -0.75
N ASP A 110 -1.85 18.89 -0.95
CA ASP A 110 -2.61 18.35 0.16
C ASP A 110 -1.96 17.06 0.65
N THR A 111 -1.95 16.85 1.95
CA THR A 111 -1.36 15.66 2.56
C THR A 111 -2.31 15.08 3.57
N LEU A 112 -2.53 13.77 3.48
CA LEU A 112 -3.33 12.98 4.42
C LEU A 112 -2.41 12.04 5.19
N TRP A 113 -2.64 11.93 6.49
CA TRP A 113 -2.01 10.94 7.37
C TRP A 113 -3.09 10.12 8.08
N CYS A 114 -2.89 8.82 8.12
CA CYS A 114 -3.71 7.91 8.91
C CYS A 114 -2.92 6.65 9.27
N ASN A 115 -3.45 5.87 10.18
CA ASN A 115 -2.79 4.64 10.60
C ASN A 115 -3.28 3.42 9.80
N GLU A 116 -4.53 3.46 9.35
CA GLU A 116 -5.16 2.41 8.54
C GLU A 116 -5.97 3.03 7.40
N LEU A 117 -5.91 2.41 6.22
CA LEU A 117 -6.63 2.84 5.05
C LEU A 117 -7.01 1.63 4.18
N TYR A 118 -8.18 1.67 3.60
CA TYR A 118 -8.61 0.74 2.57
C TYR A 118 -8.67 1.44 1.23
N TRP A 119 -8.18 0.77 0.20
CA TRP A 119 -8.33 1.17 -1.19
C TRP A 119 -9.19 0.13 -1.90
N ASP A 120 -10.37 0.54 -2.33
CA ASP A 120 -11.29 -0.24 -3.15
C ASP A 120 -11.00 0.09 -4.63
N GLN A 121 -10.37 -0.84 -5.34
CA GLN A 121 -9.96 -0.62 -6.73
C GLN A 121 -11.16 -0.58 -7.69
N ASP A 122 -12.23 -1.33 -7.41
CA ASP A 122 -13.42 -1.37 -8.27
C ASP A 122 -14.19 -0.05 -8.22
N LYS A 123 -14.18 0.59 -7.05
CA LYS A 123 -14.85 1.88 -6.85
C LYS A 123 -13.93 3.08 -7.05
N GLU A 124 -12.63 2.84 -7.26
CA GLU A 124 -11.59 3.87 -7.30
C GLU A 124 -11.67 4.80 -6.06
N GLN A 125 -11.81 4.22 -4.86
CA GLN A 125 -12.05 4.96 -3.62
C GLN A 125 -11.12 4.53 -2.49
N PHE A 126 -10.72 5.51 -1.68
CA PHE A 126 -10.09 5.30 -0.39
C PHE A 126 -11.10 5.51 0.73
N TYR A 127 -11.05 4.68 1.76
CA TYR A 127 -11.88 4.85 2.94
C TYR A 127 -11.21 4.29 4.20
N THR A 128 -11.59 4.86 5.33
CA THR A 128 -11.25 4.35 6.65
C THR A 128 -12.30 4.79 7.66
N ASP A 129 -12.43 4.04 8.75
CA ASP A 129 -13.20 4.40 9.95
C ASP A 129 -12.29 4.83 11.11
N LYS A 130 -10.98 4.92 10.86
CA LYS A 130 -9.98 5.34 11.84
C LYS A 130 -9.69 6.82 11.74
N PRO A 131 -9.15 7.43 12.80
CA PRO A 131 -8.81 8.85 12.80
C PRO A 131 -7.86 9.19 11.63
N VAL A 132 -8.13 10.34 11.00
CA VAL A 132 -7.31 10.89 9.94
C VAL A 132 -6.97 12.34 10.21
N VAL A 133 -5.83 12.75 9.69
CA VAL A 133 -5.38 14.14 9.67
C VAL A 133 -5.13 14.53 8.23
N MET A 134 -5.75 15.61 7.77
CA MET A 134 -5.49 16.17 6.44
C MET A 134 -4.98 17.59 6.56
N ARG A 135 -3.87 17.88 5.88
CA ARG A 135 -3.39 19.24 5.64
C ARG A 135 -3.77 19.60 4.21
N GLN A 136 -4.61 20.61 4.06
CA GLN A 136 -4.90 21.22 2.78
C GLN A 136 -3.97 22.41 2.55
N HIS A 137 -3.55 22.58 1.31
CA HIS A 137 -2.71 23.71 0.91
C HIS A 137 -3.53 24.95 0.58
N ASP A 138 -4.67 24.75 -0.08
CA ASP A 138 -5.60 25.83 -0.43
C ASP A 138 -7.06 25.36 -0.22
N PRO A 139 -7.82 25.97 0.72
CA PRO A 139 -7.35 26.92 1.73
C PRO A 139 -6.38 26.28 2.71
N GLN A 140 -5.44 27.06 3.27
CA GLN A 140 -4.49 26.57 4.25
C GLN A 140 -5.19 26.17 5.54
N GLN A 141 -5.40 24.88 5.72
CA GLN A 141 -6.06 24.34 6.91
C GLN A 141 -5.60 22.93 7.25
N LYS A 142 -5.78 22.56 8.51
CA LYS A 142 -5.58 21.20 9.00
C LYS A 142 -6.89 20.71 9.59
N ILE A 143 -7.31 19.55 9.12
CA ILE A 143 -8.58 18.91 9.48
C ILE A 143 -8.27 17.65 10.26
N PHE A 144 -8.90 17.48 11.42
CA PHE A 144 -8.91 16.25 12.19
C PHE A 144 -10.29 15.62 12.09
N ALA A 145 -10.37 14.40 11.59
CA ALA A 145 -11.59 13.63 11.59
C ALA A 145 -11.40 12.36 12.42
N LYS A 146 -12.26 12.19 13.42
CA LYS A 146 -12.14 11.12 14.40
C LYS A 146 -12.63 9.78 13.87
N ASP A 147 -13.70 9.80 13.08
CA ASP A 147 -14.40 8.58 12.66
C ASP A 147 -14.12 8.24 11.20
N GLY A 148 -13.02 8.79 10.65
CA GLY A 148 -12.49 8.44 9.35
C GLY A 148 -12.97 9.31 8.19
N MET A 149 -12.81 8.78 6.99
CA MET A 149 -13.10 9.47 5.74
C MET A 149 -13.49 8.51 4.62
N LEU A 150 -14.04 9.11 3.54
CA LEU A 150 -14.20 8.54 2.21
C LEU A 150 -13.62 9.53 1.19
N SER A 151 -12.87 9.05 0.19
CA SER A 151 -12.32 9.89 -0.88
C SER A 151 -12.30 9.14 -2.20
N ASP A 152 -12.35 9.89 -3.31
CA ASP A 152 -11.92 9.36 -4.61
C ASP A 152 -10.40 9.10 -4.63
N GLN A 153 -9.94 8.34 -5.63
CA GLN A 153 -8.55 7.89 -5.73
C GLN A 153 -7.55 9.04 -5.92
N ASN A 154 -7.99 10.17 -6.44
CA ASN A 154 -7.15 11.35 -6.69
C ASN A 154 -7.29 12.45 -5.63
N PHE A 155 -8.03 12.18 -4.55
CA PHE A 155 -8.23 13.11 -3.42
C PHE A 155 -8.82 14.47 -3.83
N LYS A 156 -9.64 14.50 -4.90
CA LYS A 156 -10.39 15.70 -5.30
C LYS A 156 -11.59 15.92 -4.40
N ASN A 157 -12.27 14.83 -4.04
CA ASN A 157 -13.46 14.87 -3.21
C ASN A 157 -13.21 14.04 -1.95
N VAL A 158 -13.00 14.72 -0.83
CA VAL A 158 -12.79 14.07 0.47
C VAL A 158 -13.95 14.39 1.39
N THR A 159 -14.64 13.36 1.86
CA THR A 159 -15.70 13.46 2.85
C THR A 159 -15.19 12.92 4.18
N PHE A 160 -15.15 13.75 5.20
CA PHE A 160 -14.77 13.37 6.55
C PHE A 160 -15.99 12.97 7.36
N LYS A 161 -15.83 11.93 8.19
CA LYS A 161 -16.80 11.54 9.20
C LYS A 161 -16.41 12.21 10.52
N SER A 162 -17.34 12.90 11.17
CA SER A 162 -17.11 13.53 12.49
C SER A 162 -15.86 14.41 12.54
N VAL A 163 -15.90 15.53 11.86
CA VAL A 163 -14.83 16.54 11.93
C VAL A 163 -14.71 17.08 13.37
N GLY A 164 -13.58 16.79 14.03
CA GLY A 164 -13.34 17.21 15.41
C GLY A 164 -12.79 18.63 15.52
N LYS A 165 -11.73 18.94 14.77
CA LYS A 165 -11.05 20.25 14.81
C LYS A 165 -10.59 20.66 13.43
N ILE A 166 -10.73 21.94 13.12
CA ILE A 166 -10.16 22.58 11.93
C ILE A 166 -9.26 23.72 12.41
N TYR A 167 -8.03 23.73 11.96
CA TYR A 167 -7.06 24.80 12.21
C TYR A 167 -6.79 25.52 10.90
N ASN A 168 -6.99 26.84 10.89
CA ASN A 168 -6.71 27.69 9.73
C ASN A 168 -5.30 28.27 9.85
N GLY A 169 -4.55 28.25 8.71
CA GLY A 169 -3.17 28.74 8.65
C GLY A 169 -2.13 27.73 9.14
N PHE A 170 -0.87 27.92 8.73
CA PHE A 170 0.23 27.02 9.11
C PHE A 170 0.88 27.37 10.45
N GLU A 171 0.72 28.59 10.94
CA GLU A 171 1.37 29.05 12.18
C GLU A 171 0.89 28.29 13.43
N SER A 172 -0.29 27.70 13.40
CA SER A 172 -0.83 26.92 14.53
C SER A 172 -0.20 25.53 14.69
N PHE A 173 0.75 25.13 13.84
CA PHE A 173 1.33 23.78 13.83
C PHE A 173 2.58 23.60 14.70
N ILE A 174 3.20 24.68 15.15
CA ILE A 174 4.49 24.64 15.85
C ILE A 174 4.36 24.13 17.29
N ASN A 175 3.16 24.07 17.87
CA ASN A 175 2.96 23.78 19.29
C ASN A 175 2.14 22.52 19.60
N VAL A 176 1.91 21.62 18.68
CA VAL A 176 1.45 20.28 19.05
C VAL A 176 2.70 19.45 19.35
N LYS A 177 3.14 19.50 20.63
CA LYS A 177 4.02 18.47 21.16
C LYS A 177 3.45 17.13 20.76
N ASP A 178 4.28 16.32 20.12
CA ASP A 178 4.01 14.90 19.93
C ASP A 178 3.65 14.27 21.26
N SER A 179 2.38 14.21 21.55
CA SER A 179 1.87 13.35 22.60
C SER A 179 1.56 12.03 21.95
N SER A 180 2.57 11.17 21.99
CA SER A 180 2.50 9.70 22.04
C SER A 180 1.41 9.05 21.20
N TYR A 181 1.83 8.50 20.09
CA TYR A 181 1.22 7.33 19.46
C TYR A 181 2.07 6.09 19.74
#